data_92318d53bc7e3771e9c53ce12cdc1881
#
_entry.id   92318d53bc7e3771e9c53ce12cdc1881
#
_cell.length_a   1.000
_cell.length_b   1.000
_cell.length_c   1.000
_cell.angle_alpha   90.00
_cell.angle_beta   90.00
_cell.angle_gamma   90.00
#
_symmetry.space_group_name_H-M   'P 1'
#
loop_
_entity.id
_entity.type
_entity.pdbx_description
1 polymer ?
#
loop_
_entity_poly.entity_id
_entity_poly.type
_entity_poly.pdbx_seq_one_letter_code
_entity_poly.pdbx_strand_id
1 'polypeptide(L)'
;MCIPKNTDSPTRRPKLYFNWKYKIFYALELFYGARKQIFLTFAPFVLIKVYDFDTALMAVLFAVAAGINIVAAPLVGKLTDRIGYRNVMIYDTVILFFVCLLYGYAGSLFPRHIAVWVVGANFLLDSIISTTALATNLYVKDISDNRDELTSTLSTGISINHLISIIAAPVGGWIWLKFGVGTLFAVAAAMAVFNSLCALLVPRPKIQNT
;
A
#
# COMPACT_ATOMS: atom_id res chain seq x y z
N MET A 1 -7.57 -49.04 7.15
CA MET A 1 -6.84 -47.77 7.32
C MET A 1 -7.89 -46.69 7.49
N CYS A 2 -8.29 -46.35 8.74
CA CYS A 2 -9.35 -45.39 9.01
C CYS A 2 -8.74 -43.98 8.95
N ILE A 3 -9.21 -43.19 7.98
CA ILE A 3 -8.94 -41.75 7.94
C ILE A 3 -9.72 -41.11 9.09
N PRO A 4 -9.10 -40.38 10.03
CA PRO A 4 -9.83 -39.69 11.07
C PRO A 4 -10.70 -38.62 10.42
N LYS A 5 -12.02 -38.69 10.66
CA LYS A 5 -12.95 -37.62 10.33
C LYS A 5 -12.50 -36.36 11.06
N ASN A 6 -11.95 -35.42 10.30
CA ASN A 6 -11.68 -34.07 10.76
C ASN A 6 -13.06 -33.47 11.08
N THR A 7 -13.44 -33.39 12.35
CA THR A 7 -14.60 -32.63 12.79
C THR A 7 -14.23 -31.15 12.65
N ASP A 8 -14.35 -30.64 11.42
CA ASP A 8 -14.28 -29.23 11.15
C ASP A 8 -15.40 -28.55 11.97
N SER A 9 -14.96 -27.93 13.07
CA SER A 9 -15.77 -26.95 13.74
C SER A 9 -16.24 -25.95 12.68
N PRO A 10 -17.51 -25.55 12.63
CA PRO A 10 -18.01 -24.65 11.61
C PRO A 10 -17.12 -23.40 11.64
N THR A 11 -16.41 -23.17 10.54
CA THR A 11 -15.55 -22.00 10.36
C THR A 11 -16.43 -20.78 10.59
N ARG A 12 -16.31 -20.20 11.78
CA ARG A 12 -17.02 -18.97 12.13
C ARG A 12 -16.56 -17.91 11.14
N ARG A 13 -17.50 -17.46 10.30
CA ARG A 13 -17.22 -16.38 9.35
C ARG A 13 -16.63 -15.22 10.13
N PRO A 14 -15.48 -14.63 9.70
CA PRO A 14 -14.88 -13.52 10.41
C PRO A 14 -15.94 -12.41 10.51
N LYS A 15 -16.30 -12.03 11.72
CA LYS A 15 -17.15 -10.89 11.98
C LYS A 15 -16.28 -9.65 11.92
N LEU A 16 -16.81 -8.52 11.47
CA LEU A 16 -16.15 -7.23 11.67
C LEU A 16 -15.83 -7.09 13.17
N TYR A 17 -14.55 -7.04 13.46
CA TYR A 17 -14.04 -7.00 14.83
C TYR A 17 -13.32 -5.68 15.01
N PHE A 18 -13.93 -4.78 15.80
CA PHE A 18 -13.34 -3.49 16.10
C PHE A 18 -12.90 -3.47 17.57
N ASN A 19 -11.58 -3.49 17.79
CA ASN A 19 -11.00 -3.39 19.13
C ASN A 19 -9.99 -2.24 19.17
N TRP A 20 -10.05 -1.41 20.18
CA TRP A 20 -9.18 -0.25 20.36
C TRP A 20 -7.69 -0.60 20.46
N LYS A 21 -7.36 -1.84 20.79
CA LYS A 21 -6.03 -2.43 20.75
C LYS A 21 -5.38 -2.25 19.36
N TYR A 22 -6.18 -2.33 18.28
CA TYR A 22 -5.74 -2.28 16.87
C TYR A 22 -5.93 -0.92 16.21
N LYS A 23 -6.18 0.16 16.98
CA LYS A 23 -6.44 1.51 16.43
C LYS A 23 -5.35 2.00 15.46
N ILE A 24 -4.08 1.71 15.76
CA ILE A 24 -2.94 2.09 14.89
C ILE A 24 -3.01 1.33 13.57
N PHE A 25 -3.32 0.04 13.61
CA PHE A 25 -3.50 -0.79 12.41
C PHE A 25 -4.63 -0.25 11.53
N TYR A 26 -5.79 0.07 12.12
CA TYR A 26 -6.91 0.61 11.34
C TYR A 26 -6.58 1.99 10.73
N ALA A 27 -5.83 2.82 11.43
CA ALA A 27 -5.35 4.08 10.88
C ALA A 27 -4.36 3.87 9.70
N LEU A 28 -3.43 2.90 9.84
CA LEU A 28 -2.53 2.52 8.76
C LEU A 28 -3.30 2.04 7.52
N GLU A 29 -4.30 1.16 7.70
CA GLU A 29 -5.13 0.67 6.60
C GLU A 29 -5.94 1.76 5.91
N LEU A 30 -6.42 2.76 6.67
CA LEU A 30 -7.14 3.90 6.15
C LEU A 30 -6.24 4.77 5.24
N PHE A 31 -5.09 5.20 5.74
CA PHE A 31 -4.16 6.04 4.97
C PHE A 31 -3.54 5.29 3.79
N TYR A 32 -3.19 4.01 4.00
CA TYR A 32 -2.70 3.15 2.94
C TYR A 32 -3.75 2.96 1.83
N GLY A 33 -5.00 2.66 2.19
CA GLY A 33 -6.09 2.46 1.23
C GLY A 33 -6.40 3.70 0.40
N ALA A 34 -6.46 4.88 1.05
CA ALA A 34 -6.67 6.15 0.37
C ALA A 34 -5.58 6.44 -0.66
N ARG A 35 -4.30 6.34 -0.25
CA ARG A 35 -3.16 6.54 -1.14
C ARG A 35 -3.09 5.51 -2.27
N LYS A 36 -3.22 4.23 -1.92
CA LYS A 36 -3.21 3.13 -2.89
C LYS A 36 -4.24 3.34 -3.98
N GLN A 37 -5.45 3.79 -3.62
CA GLN A 37 -6.51 4.04 -4.59
C GLN A 37 -6.17 5.20 -5.53
N ILE A 38 -5.56 6.28 -5.01
CA ILE A 38 -5.10 7.38 -5.85
C ILE A 38 -4.10 6.85 -6.90
N PHE A 39 -3.11 6.06 -6.50
CA PHE A 39 -2.14 5.49 -7.42
C PHE A 39 -2.77 4.50 -8.40
N LEU A 40 -3.59 3.57 -7.91
CA LEU A 40 -4.20 2.54 -8.75
C LEU A 40 -5.08 3.15 -9.86
N THR A 41 -5.79 4.25 -9.54
CA THR A 41 -6.71 4.89 -10.48
C THR A 41 -6.00 5.93 -11.35
N PHE A 42 -5.22 6.82 -10.73
CA PHE A 42 -4.75 8.03 -11.41
C PHE A 42 -3.33 7.92 -11.96
N ALA A 43 -2.48 7.02 -11.43
CA ALA A 43 -1.13 6.87 -11.99
C ALA A 43 -1.15 6.36 -13.45
N PRO A 44 -1.91 5.30 -13.81
CA PRO A 44 -2.08 4.92 -15.21
C PRO A 44 -2.70 6.04 -16.05
N PHE A 45 -3.67 6.77 -15.49
CA PHE A 45 -4.34 7.86 -16.19
C PHE A 45 -3.38 9.02 -16.50
N VAL A 46 -2.45 9.35 -15.59
CA VAL A 46 -1.38 10.33 -15.85
C VAL A 46 -0.48 9.87 -16.99
N LEU A 47 -0.03 8.62 -16.98
CA LEU A 47 0.80 8.06 -18.04
C LEU A 47 0.14 8.18 -19.41
N ILE A 48 -1.15 7.85 -19.50
CA ILE A 48 -1.91 7.88 -20.75
C ILE A 48 -2.25 9.31 -21.18
N LYS A 49 -2.77 10.16 -20.27
CA LYS A 49 -3.32 11.47 -20.64
C LYS A 49 -2.31 12.61 -20.66
N VAL A 50 -1.26 12.52 -19.83
CA VAL A 50 -0.24 13.58 -19.72
C VAL A 50 1.01 13.22 -20.52
N TYR A 51 1.37 11.93 -20.55
CA TYR A 51 2.60 11.46 -21.19
C TYR A 51 2.38 10.64 -22.46
N ASP A 52 1.13 10.53 -22.94
CA ASP A 52 0.73 9.87 -24.20
C ASP A 52 1.18 8.39 -24.29
N PHE A 53 1.17 7.66 -23.17
CA PHE A 53 1.40 6.22 -23.21
C PHE A 53 0.24 5.54 -23.93
N ASP A 54 0.56 4.72 -24.91
CA ASP A 54 -0.42 3.89 -25.58
C ASP A 54 -0.76 2.62 -24.75
N THR A 55 -1.77 1.91 -25.19
CA THR A 55 -2.22 0.68 -24.53
C THR A 55 -1.15 -0.41 -24.50
N ALA A 56 -0.33 -0.50 -25.56
CA ALA A 56 0.73 -1.50 -25.65
C ALA A 56 1.83 -1.22 -24.64
N LEU A 57 2.27 0.05 -24.53
CA LEU A 57 3.28 0.47 -23.57
C LEU A 57 2.80 0.30 -22.13
N MET A 58 1.52 0.61 -21.86
CA MET A 58 0.90 0.35 -20.55
C MET A 58 0.87 -1.15 -20.21
N ALA A 59 0.53 -2.00 -21.18
CA ALA A 59 0.53 -3.46 -20.96
C ALA A 59 1.94 -3.97 -20.63
N VAL A 60 2.97 -3.49 -21.34
CA VAL A 60 4.37 -3.81 -21.03
C VAL A 60 4.75 -3.33 -19.64
N LEU A 61 4.37 -2.11 -19.26
CA LEU A 61 4.68 -1.54 -17.94
C LEU A 61 4.05 -2.37 -16.82
N PHE A 62 2.79 -2.79 -16.96
CA PHE A 62 2.13 -3.70 -16.02
C PHE A 62 2.80 -5.07 -15.97
N ALA A 63 3.19 -5.64 -17.11
CA ALA A 63 3.88 -6.92 -17.15
C ALA A 63 5.26 -6.85 -16.46
N VAL A 64 6.01 -5.78 -16.69
CA VAL A 64 7.29 -5.53 -16.01
C VAL A 64 7.08 -5.35 -14.51
N ALA A 65 6.07 -4.58 -14.08
CA ALA A 65 5.73 -4.41 -12.68
C ALA A 65 5.39 -5.75 -12.01
N ALA A 66 4.59 -6.60 -12.67
CA ALA A 66 4.26 -7.93 -12.17
C ALA A 66 5.51 -8.82 -12.04
N GLY A 67 6.39 -8.82 -13.05
CA GLY A 67 7.67 -9.55 -13.02
C GLY A 67 8.58 -9.08 -11.87
N ILE A 68 8.71 -7.77 -11.68
CA ILE A 68 9.47 -7.19 -10.57
C ILE A 68 8.90 -7.63 -9.22
N ASN A 69 7.57 -7.65 -9.06
CA ASN A 69 6.92 -8.03 -7.80
C ASN A 69 7.17 -9.48 -7.40
N ILE A 70 7.33 -10.40 -8.36
CA ILE A 70 7.70 -11.80 -8.07
C ILE A 70 9.03 -11.87 -7.32
N VAL A 71 10.00 -11.01 -7.68
CA VAL A 71 11.31 -10.95 -7.05
C VAL A 71 11.30 -10.05 -5.80
N ALA A 72 10.58 -8.93 -5.85
CA ALA A 72 10.52 -7.95 -4.77
C ALA A 72 9.82 -8.50 -3.51
N ALA A 73 8.75 -9.27 -3.66
CA ALA A 73 7.99 -9.77 -2.51
C ALA A 73 8.84 -10.62 -1.54
N PRO A 74 9.61 -11.62 -1.97
CA PRO A 74 10.48 -12.37 -1.06
C PRO A 74 11.64 -11.53 -0.50
N LEU A 75 12.14 -10.54 -1.27
CA LEU A 75 13.18 -9.63 -0.78
C LEU A 75 12.65 -8.71 0.32
N VAL A 76 11.46 -8.14 0.14
CA VAL A 76 10.78 -7.35 1.17
C VAL A 76 10.48 -8.18 2.40
N GLY A 77 10.07 -9.45 2.23
CA GLY A 77 9.91 -10.39 3.35
C GLY A 77 11.20 -10.54 4.16
N LYS A 78 12.32 -10.89 3.50
CA LYS A 78 13.65 -11.01 4.15
C LYS A 78 14.11 -9.69 4.79
N LEU A 79 13.84 -8.56 4.14
CA LEU A 79 14.15 -7.24 4.70
C LEU A 79 13.35 -7.00 5.98
N THR A 80 12.06 -7.34 5.98
CA THR A 80 11.17 -7.21 7.13
C THR A 80 11.64 -8.09 8.30
N ASP A 81 12.10 -9.30 8.02
CA ASP A 81 12.67 -10.19 9.04
C ASP A 81 13.96 -9.61 9.63
N ARG A 82 14.79 -8.94 8.81
CA ARG A 82 16.09 -8.40 9.23
C ARG A 82 16.01 -7.10 10.01
N ILE A 83 15.21 -6.14 9.55
CA ILE A 83 15.15 -4.78 10.15
C ILE A 83 13.87 -4.54 10.95
N GLY A 84 12.93 -5.49 10.94
CA GLY A 84 11.65 -5.42 11.62
C GLY A 84 10.57 -4.66 10.82
N TYR A 85 9.32 -5.07 10.99
CA TYR A 85 8.16 -4.51 10.27
C TYR A 85 8.01 -3.00 10.46
N ARG A 86 8.28 -2.46 11.66
CA ARG A 86 8.17 -1.02 11.94
C ARG A 86 9.09 -0.18 11.06
N ASN A 87 10.35 -0.58 10.92
CA ASN A 87 11.32 0.17 10.12
C ASN A 87 10.98 0.09 8.64
N VAL A 88 10.52 -1.08 8.16
CA VAL A 88 10.04 -1.25 6.77
C VAL A 88 8.89 -0.29 6.49
N MET A 89 7.88 -0.20 7.38
CA MET A 89 6.74 0.71 7.24
C MET A 89 7.16 2.19 7.22
N ILE A 90 8.18 2.58 7.99
CA ILE A 90 8.69 3.96 7.99
C ILE A 90 9.44 4.26 6.69
N TYR A 91 10.36 3.39 6.27
CA TYR A 91 11.12 3.59 5.03
C TYR A 91 10.22 3.59 3.79
N ASP A 92 9.27 2.69 3.75
CA ASP A 92 8.23 2.64 2.74
C ASP A 92 7.52 3.99 2.57
N THR A 93 6.98 4.53 3.65
CA THR A 93 6.23 5.78 3.61
C THR A 93 7.08 7.00 3.26
N VAL A 94 8.36 7.00 3.65
CA VAL A 94 9.31 8.07 3.26
C VAL A 94 9.60 8.01 1.76
N ILE A 95 9.91 6.83 1.22
CA ILE A 95 10.15 6.67 -0.21
C ILE A 95 8.89 7.06 -1.00
N LEU A 96 7.75 6.62 -0.52
CA LEU A 96 6.46 6.90 -1.12
C LEU A 96 6.11 8.38 -1.17
N PHE A 97 6.48 9.15 -0.14
CA PHE A 97 6.32 10.60 -0.16
C PHE A 97 7.03 11.22 -1.37
N PHE A 98 8.28 10.84 -1.63
CA PHE A 98 9.02 11.33 -2.80
C PHE A 98 8.44 10.82 -4.12
N VAL A 99 7.99 9.57 -4.18
CA VAL A 99 7.31 9.00 -5.35
C VAL A 99 6.07 9.81 -5.68
N CYS A 100 5.24 10.18 -4.70
CA CYS A 100 4.06 11.01 -4.90
C CYS A 100 4.43 12.40 -5.44
N LEU A 101 5.42 13.06 -4.85
CA LEU A 101 5.86 14.38 -5.31
C LEU A 101 6.42 14.34 -6.74
N LEU A 102 7.26 13.36 -7.04
CA LEU A 102 7.79 13.20 -8.39
C LEU A 102 6.68 12.91 -9.40
N TYR A 103 5.69 12.11 -9.03
CA TYR A 103 4.56 11.82 -9.91
C TYR A 103 3.72 13.07 -10.22
N GLY A 104 3.46 13.88 -9.18
CA GLY A 104 2.66 15.09 -9.32
C GLY A 104 3.35 16.23 -10.05
N TYR A 105 4.67 16.34 -9.93
CA TYR A 105 5.43 17.49 -10.37
C TYR A 105 6.53 17.19 -11.41
N ALA A 106 6.63 15.95 -11.91
CA ALA A 106 7.66 15.57 -12.89
C ALA A 106 7.66 16.48 -14.13
N GLY A 107 6.48 16.85 -14.64
CA GLY A 107 6.36 17.71 -15.81
C GLY A 107 6.80 19.17 -15.59
N SER A 108 6.84 19.64 -14.34
CA SER A 108 7.37 20.97 -14.00
C SER A 108 8.85 20.95 -13.62
N LEU A 109 9.35 19.81 -13.13
CA LEU A 109 10.73 19.66 -12.68
C LEU A 109 11.68 19.24 -13.80
N PHE A 110 11.18 18.49 -14.78
CA PHE A 110 12.00 17.90 -15.84
C PHE A 110 11.46 18.22 -17.23
N PRO A 111 12.33 18.31 -18.27
CA PRO A 111 11.90 18.31 -19.66
C PRO A 111 11.07 17.05 -19.95
N ARG A 112 10.09 17.15 -20.88
CA ARG A 112 9.13 16.08 -21.17
C ARG A 112 9.78 14.71 -21.40
N HIS A 113 10.88 14.66 -22.16
CA HIS A 113 11.58 13.42 -22.48
C HIS A 113 12.19 12.73 -21.23
N ILE A 114 12.58 13.48 -20.21
CA ILE A 114 13.06 12.94 -18.93
C ILE A 114 11.87 12.61 -18.02
N ALA A 115 10.86 13.47 -17.95
CA ALA A 115 9.68 13.28 -17.12
C ALA A 115 8.97 11.96 -17.41
N VAL A 116 8.88 11.54 -18.67
CA VAL A 116 8.30 10.25 -19.10
C VAL A 116 8.99 9.07 -18.40
N TRP A 117 10.32 9.05 -18.40
CA TRP A 117 11.09 7.99 -17.75
C TRP A 117 10.98 8.03 -16.23
N VAL A 118 10.99 9.22 -15.65
CA VAL A 118 10.82 9.41 -14.19
C VAL A 118 9.46 8.88 -13.73
N VAL A 119 8.38 9.21 -14.44
CA VAL A 119 7.03 8.77 -14.05
C VAL A 119 6.85 7.27 -14.30
N GLY A 120 7.40 6.72 -15.37
CA GLY A 120 7.42 5.28 -15.63
C GLY A 120 8.20 4.51 -14.56
N ALA A 121 9.38 4.98 -14.19
CA ALA A 121 10.17 4.39 -13.10
C ALA A 121 9.46 4.49 -11.75
N ASN A 122 8.82 5.62 -11.46
CA ASN A 122 8.01 5.79 -10.26
C ASN A 122 6.82 4.84 -10.19
N PHE A 123 6.18 4.54 -11.33
CA PHE A 123 5.11 3.55 -11.40
C PHE A 123 5.61 2.16 -10.99
N LEU A 124 6.79 1.75 -11.49
CA LEU A 124 7.42 0.49 -11.10
C LEU A 124 7.83 0.48 -9.64
N LEU A 125 8.35 1.60 -9.14
CA LEU A 125 8.75 1.74 -7.74
C LEU A 125 7.53 1.66 -6.78
N ASP A 126 6.41 2.30 -7.10
CA ASP A 126 5.17 2.18 -6.33
C ASP A 126 4.67 0.74 -6.29
N SER A 127 4.82 0.00 -7.38
CA SER A 127 4.48 -1.43 -7.43
C SER A 127 5.31 -2.25 -6.44
N ILE A 128 6.61 -1.99 -6.33
CA ILE A 128 7.48 -2.62 -5.32
C ILE A 128 7.05 -2.24 -3.90
N ILE A 129 6.83 -0.94 -3.66
CA ILE A 129 6.39 -0.40 -2.38
C ILE A 129 5.07 -1.03 -1.93
N SER A 130 4.16 -1.33 -2.85
CA SER A 130 2.88 -1.97 -2.51
C SER A 130 3.05 -3.35 -1.85
N THR A 131 4.18 -4.04 -2.05
CA THR A 131 4.47 -5.32 -1.40
C THR A 131 4.80 -5.17 0.09
N THR A 132 5.18 -3.98 0.55
CA THR A 132 5.51 -3.71 1.97
C THR A 132 4.27 -3.73 2.88
N ALA A 133 3.06 -3.71 2.32
CA ALA A 133 1.81 -3.92 3.07
C ALA A 133 1.81 -5.23 3.89
N LEU A 134 2.62 -6.22 3.51
CA LEU A 134 2.85 -7.43 4.30
C LEU A 134 3.41 -7.13 5.69
N ALA A 135 4.22 -6.07 5.86
CA ALA A 135 4.77 -5.67 7.14
C ALA A 135 3.67 -5.27 8.15
N THR A 136 2.60 -4.63 7.68
CA THR A 136 1.43 -4.28 8.51
C THR A 136 0.70 -5.52 9.01
N ASN A 137 0.60 -6.57 8.17
CA ASN A 137 0.00 -7.84 8.57
C ASN A 137 0.84 -8.57 9.63
N LEU A 138 2.18 -8.49 9.55
CA LEU A 138 3.09 -9.04 10.55
C LEU A 138 2.94 -8.32 11.90
N TYR A 139 2.78 -7.00 11.90
CA TYR A 139 2.48 -6.23 13.10
C TYR A 139 1.21 -6.72 13.80
N VAL A 140 0.10 -6.91 13.05
CA VAL A 140 -1.16 -7.42 13.63
C VAL A 140 -0.97 -8.83 14.16
N LYS A 141 -0.23 -9.69 13.46
CA LYS A 141 0.08 -11.04 13.91
C LYS A 141 0.82 -11.05 15.25
N ASP A 142 1.76 -10.10 15.44
CA ASP A 142 2.60 -10.03 16.63
C ASP A 142 1.83 -9.58 17.89
N ILE A 143 0.77 -8.78 17.69
CA ILE A 143 -0.05 -8.25 18.80
C ILE A 143 -1.35 -9.04 19.04
N SER A 144 -1.70 -9.99 18.16
CA SER A 144 -2.92 -10.80 18.30
C SER A 144 -2.70 -11.96 19.26
N ASP A 145 -3.69 -12.17 20.15
CA ASP A 145 -3.59 -13.22 21.18
C ASP A 145 -3.95 -14.61 20.64
N ASN A 146 -4.77 -14.67 19.60
CA ASN A 146 -5.21 -15.91 18.98
C ASN A 146 -5.51 -15.75 17.47
N ARG A 147 -5.70 -16.88 16.78
CA ARG A 147 -5.91 -16.95 15.33
C ARG A 147 -7.21 -16.32 14.87
N ASP A 148 -8.27 -16.44 15.67
CA ASP A 148 -9.60 -15.90 15.34
C ASP A 148 -9.59 -14.37 15.42
N GLU A 149 -8.92 -13.81 16.43
CA GLU A 149 -8.70 -12.38 16.59
C GLU A 149 -7.87 -11.82 15.43
N LEU A 150 -6.75 -12.48 15.09
CA LEU A 150 -5.91 -12.10 13.95
C LEU A 150 -6.73 -12.05 12.66
N THR A 151 -7.45 -13.13 12.33
CA THR A 151 -8.22 -13.21 11.09
C THR A 151 -9.32 -12.17 11.03
N SER A 152 -10.04 -11.97 12.14
CA SER A 152 -11.12 -10.99 12.23
C SER A 152 -10.59 -9.54 12.13
N THR A 153 -9.44 -9.25 12.74
CA THR A 153 -8.78 -7.94 12.68
C THR A 153 -8.29 -7.64 11.26
N LEU A 154 -7.60 -8.59 10.61
CA LEU A 154 -7.15 -8.43 9.23
C LEU A 154 -8.33 -8.24 8.27
N SER A 155 -9.42 -9.00 8.44
CA SER A 155 -10.65 -8.85 7.66
C SER A 155 -11.27 -7.45 7.83
N THR A 156 -11.27 -6.92 9.06
CA THR A 156 -11.75 -5.56 9.35
C THR A 156 -10.85 -4.52 8.69
N GLY A 157 -9.52 -4.68 8.74
CA GLY A 157 -8.57 -3.80 8.07
C GLY A 157 -8.79 -3.75 6.56
N ILE A 158 -8.94 -4.91 5.92
CA ILE A 158 -9.26 -5.01 4.48
C ILE A 158 -10.58 -4.29 4.18
N SER A 159 -11.59 -4.42 5.02
CA SER A 159 -12.88 -3.75 4.85
C SER A 159 -12.75 -2.23 4.93
N ILE A 160 -11.96 -1.71 5.88
CA ILE A 160 -11.65 -0.28 6.00
C ILE A 160 -10.91 0.21 4.75
N ASN A 161 -9.90 -0.54 4.29
CA ASN A 161 -9.13 -0.23 3.08
C ASN A 161 -10.06 -0.11 1.84
N HIS A 162 -10.96 -1.07 1.64
CA HIS A 162 -11.91 -1.01 0.53
C HIS A 162 -12.93 0.14 0.65
N LEU A 163 -13.45 0.39 1.86
CA LEU A 163 -14.39 1.47 2.09
C LEU A 163 -13.77 2.83 1.75
N ILE A 164 -12.54 3.07 2.23
CA ILE A 164 -11.85 4.33 1.93
C ILE A 164 -11.46 4.43 0.46
N SER A 165 -11.14 3.30 -0.19
CA SER A 165 -10.84 3.26 -1.63
C SER A 165 -12.04 3.68 -2.48
N ILE A 166 -13.25 3.26 -2.11
CA ILE A 166 -14.49 3.66 -2.79
C ILE A 166 -14.70 5.17 -2.70
N ILE A 167 -14.37 5.79 -1.55
CA ILE A 167 -14.51 7.24 -1.34
C ILE A 167 -13.35 7.99 -2.02
N ALA A 168 -12.15 7.48 -1.96
CA ALA A 168 -10.95 8.14 -2.49
C ALA A 168 -10.97 8.29 -4.02
N ALA A 169 -11.60 7.36 -4.74
CA ALA A 169 -11.66 7.42 -6.20
C ALA A 169 -12.47 8.64 -6.71
N PRO A 170 -13.75 8.86 -6.34
CA PRO A 170 -14.50 10.03 -6.78
C PRO A 170 -13.95 11.35 -6.21
N VAL A 171 -13.47 11.38 -4.96
CA VAL A 171 -12.84 12.56 -4.37
C VAL A 171 -11.55 12.90 -5.11
N GLY A 172 -10.73 11.92 -5.44
CA GLY A 172 -9.52 12.10 -6.25
C GLY A 172 -9.84 12.65 -7.65
N GLY A 173 -10.88 12.12 -8.30
CA GLY A 173 -11.35 12.63 -9.59
C GLY A 173 -11.80 14.09 -9.52
N TRP A 174 -12.53 14.47 -8.48
CA TRP A 174 -12.93 15.84 -8.25
C TRP A 174 -11.72 16.78 -8.02
N ILE A 175 -10.74 16.34 -7.20
CA ILE A 175 -9.50 17.10 -6.98
C ILE A 175 -8.73 17.28 -8.29
N TRP A 176 -8.60 16.21 -9.09
CA TRP A 176 -7.93 16.27 -10.39
C TRP A 176 -8.56 17.30 -11.30
N LEU A 177 -9.91 17.25 -11.47
CA LEU A 177 -10.63 18.14 -12.36
C LEU A 177 -10.57 19.60 -11.92
N LYS A 178 -10.59 19.87 -10.61
CA LYS A 178 -10.62 21.23 -10.07
C LYS A 178 -9.24 21.84 -9.84
N PHE A 179 -8.27 21.06 -9.39
CA PHE A 179 -6.97 21.54 -8.92
C PHE A 179 -5.77 20.92 -9.68
N GLY A 180 -6.01 19.96 -10.55
CA GLY A 180 -5.00 19.33 -11.37
C GLY A 180 -4.23 18.18 -10.69
N VAL A 181 -3.34 17.57 -11.49
CA VAL A 181 -2.55 16.38 -11.13
C VAL A 181 -1.64 16.63 -9.92
N GLY A 182 -0.93 17.77 -9.92
CA GLY A 182 0.01 18.10 -8.85
C GLY A 182 -0.64 18.10 -7.48
N THR A 183 -1.83 18.73 -7.36
CA THR A 183 -2.59 18.80 -6.10
C THR A 183 -3.05 17.40 -5.65
N LEU A 184 -3.51 16.56 -6.58
CA LEU A 184 -3.94 15.20 -6.26
C LEU A 184 -2.78 14.39 -5.65
N PHE A 185 -1.62 14.41 -6.28
CA PHE A 185 -0.45 13.68 -5.77
C PHE A 185 0.17 14.35 -4.53
N ALA A 186 0.01 15.66 -4.34
CA ALA A 186 0.36 16.32 -3.07
C ALA A 186 -0.53 15.82 -1.91
N VAL A 187 -1.83 15.61 -2.16
CA VAL A 187 -2.72 14.97 -1.17
C VAL A 187 -2.28 13.53 -0.88
N ALA A 188 -1.90 12.76 -1.90
CA ALA A 188 -1.34 11.43 -1.70
C ALA A 188 -0.03 11.46 -0.89
N ALA A 189 0.84 12.43 -1.13
CA ALA A 189 2.05 12.65 -0.34
C ALA A 189 1.73 13.00 1.13
N ALA A 190 0.74 13.84 1.38
CA ALA A 190 0.25 14.13 2.73
C ALA A 190 -0.27 12.85 3.44
N MET A 191 -1.01 12.00 2.73
CA MET A 191 -1.45 10.70 3.27
C MET A 191 -0.25 9.80 3.63
N ALA A 192 0.82 9.82 2.84
CA ALA A 192 2.05 9.09 3.17
C ALA A 192 2.72 9.62 4.45
N VAL A 193 2.71 10.94 4.67
CA VAL A 193 3.21 11.54 5.93
C VAL A 193 2.39 11.08 7.12
N PHE A 194 1.06 11.13 7.03
CA PHE A 194 0.19 10.64 8.12
C PHE A 194 0.38 9.14 8.37
N ASN A 195 0.55 8.35 7.32
CA ASN A 195 0.86 6.93 7.44
C ASN A 195 2.22 6.71 8.15
N SER A 196 3.24 7.52 7.83
CA SER A 196 4.54 7.49 8.50
C SER A 196 4.41 7.83 10.00
N LEU A 197 3.63 8.84 10.35
CA LEU A 197 3.36 9.18 11.76
C LEU A 197 2.68 8.03 12.50
N CYS A 198 1.72 7.36 11.87
CA CYS A 198 1.10 6.15 12.45
C CYS A 198 2.12 5.01 12.59
N ALA A 199 3.01 4.81 11.60
CA ALA A 199 4.05 3.78 11.66
C ALA A 199 5.07 4.05 12.80
N LEU A 200 5.36 5.30 13.11
CA LEU A 200 6.21 5.68 14.26
C LEU A 200 5.60 5.28 15.61
N LEU A 201 4.26 5.20 15.70
CA LEU A 201 3.55 4.76 16.91
C LEU A 201 3.51 3.25 17.06
N VAL A 202 3.86 2.49 16.02
CA VAL A 202 3.92 1.03 16.06
C VAL A 202 5.05 0.59 16.99
N PRO A 203 4.81 -0.32 17.95
CA PRO A 203 5.86 -0.84 18.82
C PRO A 203 6.92 -1.59 18.00
N ARG A 204 8.15 -1.58 18.51
CA ARG A 204 9.24 -2.36 17.90
C ARG A 204 8.94 -3.86 18.04
N PRO A 205 9.24 -4.68 17.01
CA PRO A 205 9.09 -6.12 17.12
C PRO A 205 9.90 -6.65 18.31
N LYS A 206 9.35 -7.61 19.03
CA LYS A 206 10.15 -8.38 20.00
C LYS A 206 11.16 -9.18 19.19
N ILE A 207 12.43 -8.82 19.26
CA ILE A 207 13.51 -9.61 18.65
C ILE A 207 13.48 -10.95 19.38
N GLN A 208 13.02 -12.00 18.72
CA GLN A 208 13.27 -13.35 19.18
C GLN A 208 14.77 -13.61 18.91
N ASN A 209 15.56 -13.53 19.99
CA ASN A 209 16.94 -14.03 19.95
C ASN A 209 16.85 -15.55 19.72
N THR A 210 17.04 -15.98 18.47
CA THR A 210 17.33 -17.36 18.10
C THR A 210 18.80 -17.61 18.20
#